data_d1baa81c0b19c863cfd8a73d344bf41f
#
_entry.id   d1baa81c0b19c863cfd8a73d344bf41f
#
_cell.length_a   1.000
_cell.length_b   1.000
_cell.length_c   1.000
_cell.angle_alpha   90.00
_cell.angle_beta   90.00
_cell.angle_gamma   90.00
#
_symmetry.space_group_name_H-M   'P 1'
#
loop_
_entity.id
_entity.type
_entity.pdbx_description
1 polymer ?
#
loop_
_entity_poly.entity_id
_entity_poly.type
_entity_poly.pdbx_seq_one_letter_code
_entity_poly.pdbx_strand_id
1 'polypeptide(L)'
;MEVFSDRRMIRDLAVSLLCGAASLTGRDLMSRPLFDYLIIALVVLMPIISRRWPRLVVFVASMVLFASLFQVELTVGIIILAGQVAYIIRRRLEDPLRRIMTIGMLAADFIGVFWVSQTVQEAAQDIARRLFVVGWSLLVLAVCMLVGELRRRAKEERTREISRALEKQRLEFEKSSTEQRAFIAREIHDVVTHSLSVIVAQADGALYTKDTEAQEEALKSISRVGRTSL
;
A
#
# COMPACT_ATOMS: atom_id res chain seq x y z
N MET A 1 -6.60 11.63 9.85
CA MET A 1 -6.37 10.98 8.53
C MET A 1 -6.18 11.95 7.37
N GLU A 2 -6.61 13.19 7.48
CA GLU A 2 -6.58 14.23 6.43
C GLU A 2 -5.21 14.88 6.18
N VAL A 3 -4.40 15.11 7.20
CA VAL A 3 -3.09 15.81 7.07
C VAL A 3 -2.05 14.98 6.26
N PHE A 4 -2.17 13.64 6.26
CA PHE A 4 -1.30 12.77 5.43
C PHE A 4 -1.69 12.74 3.95
N SER A 5 -2.94 13.07 3.62
CA SER A 5 -3.43 13.22 2.24
C SER A 5 -2.79 14.43 1.58
N ASP A 6 -2.69 15.56 2.28
CA ASP A 6 -2.17 16.82 1.75
C ASP A 6 -0.69 16.76 1.36
N ARG A 7 0.18 16.20 2.20
CA ARG A 7 1.62 16.12 1.89
C ARG A 7 1.92 15.25 0.67
N ARG A 8 1.14 14.18 0.45
CA ARG A 8 1.29 13.33 -0.74
C ARG A 8 0.78 14.04 -1.99
N MET A 9 -0.29 14.80 -1.86
CA MET A 9 -0.87 15.59 -2.95
C MET A 9 0.08 16.71 -3.36
N ILE A 10 0.62 17.47 -2.39
CA ILE A 10 1.60 18.54 -2.61
C ILE A 10 2.86 18.01 -3.31
N ARG A 11 3.38 16.88 -2.88
CA ARG A 11 4.56 16.26 -3.51
C ARG A 11 4.29 15.83 -4.95
N ASP A 12 3.15 15.21 -5.24
CA ASP A 12 2.81 14.77 -6.59
C ASP A 12 2.54 15.97 -7.49
N LEU A 13 1.98 17.04 -6.96
CA LEU A 13 1.77 18.31 -7.66
C LEU A 13 3.11 19.02 -7.93
N ALA A 14 4.03 19.03 -6.97
CA ALA A 14 5.37 19.56 -7.16
C ALA A 14 6.15 18.80 -8.24
N VAL A 15 6.10 17.47 -8.21
CA VAL A 15 6.72 16.61 -9.25
C VAL A 15 6.08 16.87 -10.62
N SER A 16 4.74 17.01 -10.68
CA SER A 16 4.03 17.34 -11.93
C SER A 16 4.45 18.67 -12.51
N LEU A 17 4.56 19.71 -11.67
CA LEU A 17 4.98 21.04 -12.08
C LEU A 17 6.44 21.06 -12.54
N LEU A 18 7.32 20.37 -11.84
CA LEU A 18 8.73 20.21 -12.23
C LEU A 18 8.85 19.51 -13.59
N CYS A 19 8.11 18.42 -13.79
CA CYS A 19 8.06 17.71 -15.07
C CYS A 19 7.47 18.58 -16.19
N GLY A 20 6.43 19.34 -15.89
CA GLY A 20 5.83 20.30 -16.81
C GLY A 20 6.82 21.42 -17.21
N ALA A 21 7.52 22.00 -16.23
CA ALA A 21 8.53 23.02 -16.48
C ALA A 21 9.71 22.46 -17.30
N ALA A 22 10.16 21.24 -17.02
CA ALA A 22 11.21 20.56 -17.79
C ALA A 22 10.78 20.30 -19.25
N SER A 23 9.48 20.02 -19.50
CA SER A 23 8.98 19.85 -20.87
C SER A 23 8.88 21.17 -21.65
N LEU A 24 8.99 22.31 -20.97
CA LEU A 24 8.99 23.64 -21.59
C LEU A 24 10.40 24.06 -22.09
N THR A 25 11.46 23.34 -21.69
CA THR A 25 12.81 23.68 -22.10
C THR A 25 13.04 23.39 -23.58
N GLY A 26 13.71 24.31 -24.28
CA GLY A 26 14.28 24.06 -25.61
C GLY A 26 13.62 24.77 -26.80
N ARG A 27 12.46 25.44 -26.64
CA ARG A 27 11.82 26.23 -27.73
C ARG A 27 10.98 27.37 -27.21
N ASP A 28 10.81 28.40 -28.05
CA ASP A 28 9.89 29.51 -27.78
C ASP A 28 8.44 29.01 -27.68
N LEU A 29 7.73 29.45 -26.64
CA LEU A 29 6.35 29.00 -26.37
C LEU A 29 5.39 29.32 -27.55
N MET A 30 5.60 30.40 -28.25
CA MET A 30 4.69 30.83 -29.32
C MET A 30 4.78 30.04 -30.64
N SER A 31 5.86 29.29 -30.86
CA SER A 31 6.09 28.51 -32.08
C SER A 31 5.77 27.03 -32.00
N ARG A 32 5.21 26.58 -30.87
CA ARG A 32 4.95 25.16 -30.65
C ARG A 32 3.69 24.65 -31.32
N PRO A 33 3.70 23.44 -31.91
CA PRO A 33 2.49 22.82 -32.40
C PRO A 33 1.51 22.53 -31.26
N LEU A 34 0.21 22.53 -31.51
CA LEU A 34 -0.85 22.21 -30.53
C LEU A 34 -0.67 20.89 -29.84
N PHE A 35 -0.01 19.94 -30.50
CA PHE A 35 0.27 18.64 -29.96
C PHE A 35 1.25 18.65 -28.77
N ASP A 36 2.24 19.54 -28.78
CA ASP A 36 3.19 19.71 -27.67
C ASP A 36 2.47 20.22 -26.40
N TYR A 37 1.51 21.12 -26.54
CA TYR A 37 0.69 21.57 -25.41
C TYR A 37 -0.16 20.44 -24.81
N LEU A 38 -0.65 19.53 -25.66
CA LEU A 38 -1.36 18.32 -25.19
C LEU A 38 -0.43 17.39 -24.40
N ILE A 39 0.79 17.18 -24.84
CA ILE A 39 1.80 16.39 -24.12
C ILE A 39 2.12 17.04 -22.77
N ILE A 40 2.34 18.35 -22.73
CA ILE A 40 2.63 19.08 -21.49
C ILE A 40 1.45 18.97 -20.52
N ALA A 41 0.23 19.17 -21.01
CA ALA A 41 -0.98 19.01 -20.20
C ALA A 41 -1.11 17.59 -19.62
N LEU A 42 -0.83 16.57 -20.43
CA LEU A 42 -0.81 15.17 -19.98
C LEU A 42 0.28 14.94 -18.93
N VAL A 43 1.50 15.40 -19.12
CA VAL A 43 2.61 15.29 -18.18
C VAL A 43 2.25 15.87 -16.82
N VAL A 44 1.56 17.03 -16.80
CA VAL A 44 1.14 17.72 -15.57
C VAL A 44 -0.03 17.02 -14.89
N LEU A 45 -1.05 16.60 -15.66
CA LEU A 45 -2.29 16.04 -15.11
C LEU A 45 -2.19 14.55 -14.78
N MET A 46 -1.32 13.82 -15.45
CA MET A 46 -1.18 12.37 -15.34
C MET A 46 -0.93 11.85 -13.91
N PRO A 47 -0.02 12.42 -13.10
CA PRO A 47 0.21 11.95 -11.74
C PRO A 47 -1.03 12.08 -10.85
N ILE A 48 -1.86 13.09 -11.09
CA ILE A 48 -3.08 13.36 -10.32
C ILE A 48 -4.19 12.39 -10.72
N ILE A 49 -4.53 12.34 -12.03
CA ILE A 49 -5.63 11.54 -12.56
C ILE A 49 -5.34 10.04 -12.41
N SER A 50 -4.08 9.61 -12.53
CA SER A 50 -3.68 8.21 -12.37
C SER A 50 -3.97 7.64 -10.98
N ARG A 51 -4.27 8.47 -9.97
CA ARG A 51 -4.68 7.99 -8.64
C ARG A 51 -6.04 7.32 -8.67
N ARG A 52 -6.96 7.85 -9.45
CA ARG A 52 -8.34 7.38 -9.50
C ARG A 52 -8.56 6.38 -10.65
N TRP A 53 -7.96 6.63 -11.81
CA TRP A 53 -8.20 5.87 -13.03
C TRP A 53 -6.87 5.49 -13.74
N PRO A 54 -6.05 4.61 -13.13
CA PRO A 54 -4.73 4.32 -13.65
C PRO A 54 -4.74 3.64 -15.02
N ARG A 55 -5.72 2.75 -15.28
CA ARG A 55 -5.84 2.04 -16.56
C ARG A 55 -6.16 2.99 -17.72
N LEU A 56 -7.11 3.90 -17.50
CA LEU A 56 -7.54 4.87 -18.52
C LEU A 56 -6.41 5.84 -18.85
N VAL A 57 -5.72 6.35 -17.83
CA VAL A 57 -4.61 7.29 -18.03
C VAL A 57 -3.44 6.65 -18.78
N VAL A 58 -3.08 5.41 -18.45
CA VAL A 58 -2.04 4.67 -19.17
C VAL A 58 -2.46 4.46 -20.63
N PHE A 59 -3.71 4.09 -20.89
CA PHE A 59 -4.22 3.90 -22.24
C PHE A 59 -4.15 5.18 -23.07
N VAL A 60 -4.69 6.29 -22.55
CA VAL A 60 -4.68 7.60 -23.23
C VAL A 60 -3.24 8.08 -23.48
N ALA A 61 -2.38 8.01 -22.46
CA ALA A 61 -1.00 8.43 -22.61
C ALA A 61 -0.21 7.53 -23.59
N SER A 62 -0.47 6.22 -23.62
CA SER A 62 0.13 5.31 -24.61
C SER A 62 -0.35 5.64 -26.03
N MET A 63 -1.62 6.04 -26.19
CA MET A 63 -2.16 6.44 -27.49
C MET A 63 -1.51 7.75 -27.97
N VAL A 64 -1.29 8.71 -27.07
CA VAL A 64 -0.58 9.96 -27.41
C VAL A 64 0.88 9.70 -27.73
N LEU A 65 1.55 8.82 -26.98
CA LEU A 65 2.93 8.38 -27.27
C LEU A 65 3.00 7.68 -28.64
N PHE A 66 2.02 6.84 -28.98
CA PHE A 66 1.94 6.23 -30.30
C PHE A 66 1.76 7.27 -31.39
N ALA A 67 0.85 8.24 -31.20
CA ALA A 67 0.67 9.34 -32.14
C ALA A 67 1.94 10.20 -32.31
N SER A 68 2.75 10.35 -31.25
CA SER A 68 4.00 11.10 -31.31
C SER A 68 5.07 10.45 -32.21
N LEU A 69 4.95 9.15 -32.52
CA LEU A 69 5.85 8.47 -33.47
C LEU A 69 5.75 9.00 -34.90
N PHE A 70 4.62 9.64 -35.23
CA PHE A 70 4.40 10.25 -36.54
C PHE A 70 4.88 11.71 -36.59
N GLN A 71 5.40 12.25 -35.51
CA GLN A 71 5.96 13.58 -35.44
C GLN A 71 7.48 13.56 -35.65
N VAL A 72 7.95 14.57 -36.37
CA VAL A 72 9.36 14.69 -36.81
C VAL A 72 10.34 15.00 -35.67
N GLU A 73 9.82 15.45 -34.51
CA GLU A 73 10.68 15.98 -33.45
C GLU A 73 10.47 15.31 -32.10
N LEU A 74 11.56 14.79 -31.56
CA LEU A 74 11.61 14.27 -30.18
C LEU A 74 11.68 15.46 -29.19
N THR A 75 10.56 15.76 -28.54
CA THR A 75 10.53 16.75 -27.46
C THR A 75 10.83 16.11 -26.10
N VAL A 76 11.44 16.87 -25.20
CA VAL A 76 11.73 16.44 -23.82
C VAL A 76 10.43 15.97 -23.11
N GLY A 77 9.30 16.59 -23.48
CA GLY A 77 7.97 16.20 -22.95
C GLY A 77 7.60 14.74 -23.25
N ILE A 78 7.93 14.22 -24.45
CA ILE A 78 7.67 12.83 -24.85
C ILE A 78 8.46 11.86 -23.95
N ILE A 79 9.73 12.16 -23.69
CA ILE A 79 10.60 11.32 -22.82
C ILE A 79 10.05 11.29 -21.38
N ILE A 80 9.64 12.45 -20.87
CA ILE A 80 9.05 12.56 -19.52
C ILE A 80 7.73 11.79 -19.45
N LEU A 81 6.86 11.95 -20.46
CA LEU A 81 5.59 11.23 -20.52
C LEU A 81 5.79 9.72 -20.57
N ALA A 82 6.73 9.24 -21.40
CA ALA A 82 7.10 7.82 -21.47
C ALA A 82 7.59 7.28 -20.12
N GLY A 83 8.47 8.02 -19.44
CA GLY A 83 8.95 7.66 -18.10
C GLY A 83 7.81 7.61 -17.06
N GLN A 84 6.87 8.55 -17.10
CA GLN A 84 5.71 8.54 -16.20
C GLN A 84 4.78 7.35 -16.48
N VAL A 85 4.52 7.03 -17.76
CA VAL A 85 3.73 5.84 -18.16
C VAL A 85 4.40 4.58 -17.65
N ALA A 86 5.71 4.42 -17.87
CA ALA A 86 6.49 3.28 -17.38
C ALA A 86 6.39 3.10 -15.86
N TYR A 87 6.55 4.19 -15.13
CA TYR A 87 6.43 4.21 -13.68
C TYR A 87 5.03 3.79 -13.20
N ILE A 88 3.95 4.30 -13.84
CA ILE A 88 2.57 3.99 -13.44
C ILE A 88 2.21 2.55 -13.78
N ILE A 89 2.65 2.04 -14.94
CA ILE A 89 2.45 0.63 -15.34
C ILE A 89 3.02 -0.29 -14.25
N ARG A 90 4.25 -0.06 -13.81
CA ARG A 90 4.89 -0.90 -12.79
C ARG A 90 4.28 -0.77 -11.41
N ARG A 91 3.86 0.42 -11.03
CA ARG A 91 3.37 0.71 -9.68
C ARG A 91 1.91 0.35 -9.45
N ARG A 92 1.04 0.48 -10.48
CA ARG A 92 -0.42 0.47 -10.29
C ARG A 92 -1.17 -0.57 -11.09
N LEU A 93 -0.58 -1.12 -12.15
CA LEU A 93 -1.22 -2.16 -12.94
C LEU A 93 -0.95 -3.55 -12.34
N GLU A 94 -1.96 -4.41 -12.47
CA GLU A 94 -1.91 -5.82 -12.06
C GLU A 94 -1.46 -6.71 -13.22
N ASP A 95 -0.93 -7.89 -12.92
CA ASP A 95 -0.71 -8.94 -13.91
C ASP A 95 -2.08 -9.47 -14.43
N PRO A 96 -2.25 -9.78 -15.71
CA PRO A 96 -1.25 -9.83 -16.80
C PRO A 96 -1.07 -8.49 -17.55
N LEU A 97 -1.97 -7.50 -17.35
CA LEU A 97 -1.98 -6.23 -18.08
C LEU A 97 -0.65 -5.49 -17.97
N ARG A 98 -0.02 -5.54 -16.81
CA ARG A 98 1.31 -4.96 -16.57
C ARG A 98 2.36 -5.50 -17.52
N ARG A 99 2.39 -6.84 -17.74
CA ARG A 99 3.37 -7.49 -18.64
C ARG A 99 3.15 -7.06 -20.09
N ILE A 100 1.90 -7.11 -20.53
CA ILE A 100 1.52 -6.72 -21.91
C ILE A 100 1.90 -5.28 -22.19
N MET A 101 1.52 -4.34 -21.28
CA MET A 101 1.83 -2.93 -21.45
C MET A 101 3.33 -2.63 -21.39
N THR A 102 4.09 -3.35 -20.53
CA THR A 102 5.55 -3.20 -20.48
C THR A 102 6.21 -3.63 -21.77
N ILE A 103 5.83 -4.80 -22.33
CA ILE A 103 6.39 -5.30 -23.59
C ILE A 103 5.99 -4.37 -24.74
N GLY A 104 4.72 -3.95 -24.79
CA GLY A 104 4.24 -3.00 -25.80
C GLY A 104 4.98 -1.66 -25.76
N MET A 105 5.29 -1.16 -24.58
CA MET A 105 6.02 0.10 -24.41
C MET A 105 7.49 -0.02 -24.86
N LEU A 106 8.17 -1.11 -24.52
CA LEU A 106 9.54 -1.37 -24.97
C LEU A 106 9.60 -1.55 -26.49
N ALA A 107 8.64 -2.27 -27.07
CA ALA A 107 8.53 -2.43 -28.51
C ALA A 107 8.25 -1.10 -29.22
N ALA A 108 7.35 -0.26 -28.66
CA ALA A 108 7.06 1.06 -29.20
C ALA A 108 8.25 2.00 -29.14
N ASP A 109 9.03 1.97 -28.06
CA ASP A 109 10.27 2.76 -27.93
C ASP A 109 11.31 2.34 -28.99
N PHE A 110 11.52 1.04 -29.15
CA PHE A 110 12.43 0.52 -30.17
C PHE A 110 11.98 0.88 -31.60
N ILE A 111 10.71 0.67 -31.92
CA ILE A 111 10.13 1.01 -33.23
C ILE A 111 10.21 2.52 -33.46
N GLY A 112 9.86 3.31 -32.43
CA GLY A 112 9.85 4.78 -32.52
C GLY A 112 11.22 5.35 -32.82
N VAL A 113 12.24 4.94 -32.10
CA VAL A 113 13.60 5.40 -32.37
C VAL A 113 14.10 4.97 -33.75
N PHE A 114 13.74 3.74 -34.19
CA PHE A 114 14.09 3.25 -35.53
C PHE A 114 13.36 4.00 -36.64
N TRP A 115 12.05 4.28 -36.45
CA TRP A 115 11.21 4.97 -37.45
C TRP A 115 11.53 6.46 -37.55
N VAL A 116 11.64 7.16 -36.40
CA VAL A 116 12.01 8.59 -36.34
C VAL A 116 13.42 8.85 -36.88
N SER A 117 14.29 7.84 -36.81
CA SER A 117 15.62 7.95 -37.42
C SER A 117 15.61 8.08 -38.95
N GLN A 118 14.49 7.75 -39.62
CA GLN A 118 14.37 7.99 -41.08
C GLN A 118 14.07 9.46 -41.38
N THR A 119 13.44 10.19 -40.49
CA THR A 119 13.11 11.62 -40.67
C THR A 119 14.25 12.53 -40.29
N VAL A 120 15.20 12.06 -39.48
CA VAL A 120 16.50 12.71 -39.22
C VAL A 120 17.51 12.26 -40.29
N GLN A 121 17.12 12.37 -41.56
CA GLN A 121 17.89 11.88 -42.70
C GLN A 121 19.27 12.55 -42.86
N GLU A 122 19.45 13.74 -42.31
CA GLU A 122 20.78 14.44 -42.24
C GLU A 122 21.71 13.82 -41.17
N ALA A 123 21.16 13.14 -40.15
CA ALA A 123 21.93 12.41 -39.14
C ALA A 123 22.10 10.92 -39.48
N ALA A 124 21.72 10.50 -40.70
CA ALA A 124 21.74 9.11 -41.13
C ALA A 124 23.16 8.51 -41.23
N GLN A 125 24.18 9.33 -41.16
CA GLN A 125 25.58 8.88 -41.26
C GLN A 125 26.19 8.39 -39.93
N ASP A 126 25.55 8.62 -38.78
CA ASP A 126 26.16 8.29 -37.49
C ASP A 126 25.36 7.23 -36.70
N ILE A 127 25.62 5.95 -37.01
CA ILE A 127 25.03 4.78 -36.29
C ILE A 127 25.30 4.89 -34.78
N ALA A 128 26.44 5.44 -34.36
CA ALA A 128 26.83 5.63 -32.97
C ALA A 128 25.83 6.55 -32.24
N ARG A 129 25.40 7.65 -32.88
CA ARG A 129 24.44 8.61 -32.32
C ARG A 129 23.05 7.96 -32.12
N ARG A 130 22.62 7.13 -33.08
CA ARG A 130 21.34 6.40 -32.96
C ARG A 130 21.38 5.40 -31.82
N LEU A 131 22.43 4.60 -31.73
CA LEU A 131 22.62 3.66 -30.63
C LEU A 131 22.68 4.36 -29.29
N PHE A 132 23.28 5.55 -29.22
CA PHE A 132 23.31 6.37 -28.01
C PHE A 132 21.91 6.83 -27.60
N VAL A 133 21.09 7.33 -28.51
CA VAL A 133 19.72 7.78 -28.23
C VAL A 133 18.83 6.61 -27.78
N VAL A 134 18.89 5.46 -28.48
CA VAL A 134 18.17 4.23 -28.08
C VAL A 134 18.63 3.77 -26.69
N GLY A 135 19.92 3.70 -26.45
CA GLY A 135 20.46 3.28 -25.16
C GLY A 135 20.05 4.20 -24.03
N TRP A 136 20.01 5.52 -24.29
CA TRP A 136 19.59 6.51 -23.30
C TRP A 136 18.09 6.42 -22.99
N SER A 137 17.21 6.30 -24.01
CA SER A 137 15.78 6.16 -23.81
C SER A 137 15.44 4.87 -23.04
N LEU A 138 16.04 3.74 -23.40
CA LEU A 138 15.88 2.49 -22.69
C LEU A 138 16.37 2.58 -21.24
N LEU A 139 17.49 3.27 -20.99
CA LEU A 139 18.00 3.49 -19.63
C LEU A 139 16.99 4.29 -18.79
N VAL A 140 16.44 5.38 -19.32
CA VAL A 140 15.43 6.19 -18.62
C VAL A 140 14.19 5.35 -18.30
N LEU A 141 13.69 4.58 -19.27
CA LEU A 141 12.56 3.69 -19.07
C LEU A 141 12.86 2.63 -18.01
N ALA A 142 14.03 2.00 -18.07
CA ALA A 142 14.44 0.99 -17.10
C ALA A 142 14.51 1.56 -15.68
N VAL A 143 15.09 2.76 -15.51
CA VAL A 143 15.15 3.45 -14.21
C VAL A 143 13.75 3.77 -13.69
N CYS A 144 12.86 4.31 -14.54
CA CYS A 144 11.48 4.61 -14.14
C CYS A 144 10.69 3.34 -13.76
N MET A 145 10.86 2.26 -14.52
CA MET A 145 10.27 0.96 -14.22
C MET A 145 10.80 0.38 -12.89
N LEU A 146 12.11 0.46 -12.67
CA LEU A 146 12.75 -0.02 -11.44
C LEU A 146 12.24 0.73 -10.21
N VAL A 147 12.20 2.07 -10.28
CA VAL A 147 11.64 2.90 -9.20
C VAL A 147 10.18 2.57 -8.94
N GLY A 148 9.39 2.33 -9.99
CA GLY A 148 7.99 1.90 -9.88
C GLY A 148 7.85 0.56 -9.14
N GLU A 149 8.68 -0.41 -9.50
CA GLU A 149 8.70 -1.75 -8.89
C GLU A 149 9.16 -1.70 -7.43
N LEU A 150 10.23 -0.97 -7.12
CA LEU A 150 10.73 -0.82 -5.74
C LEU A 150 9.66 -0.19 -4.83
N ARG A 151 8.98 0.85 -5.30
CA ARG A 151 7.89 1.47 -4.53
C ARG A 151 6.69 0.54 -4.34
N ARG A 152 6.41 -0.32 -5.32
CA ARG A 152 5.37 -1.34 -5.20
C ARG A 152 5.74 -2.37 -4.14
N ARG A 153 6.94 -2.96 -4.22
CA ARG A 153 7.44 -3.95 -3.25
C ARG A 153 7.44 -3.39 -1.83
N ALA A 154 7.96 -2.18 -1.65
CA ALA A 154 7.95 -1.52 -0.34
C ALA A 154 6.53 -1.29 0.21
N LYS A 155 5.52 -1.07 -0.64
CA LYS A 155 4.12 -0.98 -0.22
C LYS A 155 3.58 -2.35 0.19
N GLU A 156 3.85 -3.40 -0.59
CA GLU A 156 3.41 -4.77 -0.31
C GLU A 156 4.02 -5.29 1.01
N GLU A 157 5.32 -5.04 1.24
CA GLU A 157 6.02 -5.38 2.49
C GLU A 157 5.37 -4.71 3.70
N ARG A 158 5.15 -3.40 3.65
CA ARG A 158 4.46 -2.66 4.73
C ARG A 158 3.06 -3.21 5.02
N THR A 159 2.32 -3.58 3.98
CA THR A 159 0.98 -4.15 4.18
C THR A 159 1.07 -5.51 4.87
N ARG A 160 2.04 -6.35 4.48
CA ARG A 160 2.30 -7.65 5.12
C ARG A 160 2.75 -7.49 6.58
N GLU A 161 3.61 -6.53 6.89
CA GLU A 161 4.05 -6.23 8.25
C GLU A 161 2.87 -5.81 9.14
N ILE A 162 2.00 -4.92 8.65
CA ILE A 162 0.80 -4.49 9.38
C ILE A 162 -0.12 -5.68 9.63
N SER A 163 -0.36 -6.54 8.63
CA SER A 163 -1.21 -7.72 8.78
C SER A 163 -0.65 -8.70 9.82
N ARG A 164 0.66 -8.94 9.80
CA ARG A 164 1.33 -9.80 10.80
C ARG A 164 1.27 -9.22 12.20
N ALA A 165 1.43 -7.90 12.35
CA ALA A 165 1.33 -7.23 13.64
C ALA A 165 -0.08 -7.33 14.23
N LEU A 166 -1.11 -7.15 13.41
CA LEU A 166 -2.51 -7.31 13.82
C LEU A 166 -2.84 -8.75 14.22
N GLU A 167 -2.36 -9.73 13.46
CA GLU A 167 -2.57 -11.14 13.79
C GLU A 167 -1.89 -11.52 15.11
N LYS A 168 -0.65 -11.04 15.32
CA LYS A 168 0.06 -11.24 16.59
C LYS A 168 -0.70 -10.63 17.77
N GLN A 169 -1.17 -9.41 17.64
CA GLN A 169 -1.98 -8.73 18.67
C GLN A 169 -3.27 -9.53 18.99
N ARG A 170 -3.92 -10.08 17.97
CA ARG A 170 -5.12 -10.91 18.15
C ARG A 170 -4.82 -12.17 18.95
N LEU A 171 -3.75 -12.89 18.59
CA LEU A 171 -3.34 -14.10 19.30
C LEU A 171 -2.95 -13.82 20.76
N GLU A 172 -2.24 -12.70 21.02
CA GLU A 172 -1.89 -12.27 22.37
C GLU A 172 -3.16 -11.96 23.20
N PHE A 173 -4.15 -11.29 22.60
CA PHE A 173 -5.41 -11.02 23.25
C PHE A 173 -6.21 -12.30 23.56
N GLU A 174 -6.31 -13.23 22.62
CA GLU A 174 -6.98 -14.52 22.81
C GLU A 174 -6.31 -15.33 23.93
N LYS A 175 -4.97 -15.35 23.96
CA LYS A 175 -4.20 -16.00 25.02
C LYS A 175 -4.46 -15.38 26.40
N SER A 176 -4.36 -14.05 26.49
CA SER A 176 -4.63 -13.31 27.74
C SER A 176 -6.06 -13.54 28.24
N SER A 177 -7.05 -13.54 27.34
CA SER A 177 -8.44 -13.83 27.69
C SER A 177 -8.63 -15.25 28.24
N THR A 178 -7.94 -16.23 27.63
CA THR A 178 -8.00 -17.62 28.10
C THR A 178 -7.33 -17.79 29.47
N GLU A 179 -6.16 -17.16 29.66
CA GLU A 179 -5.45 -17.16 30.95
C GLU A 179 -6.30 -16.49 32.05
N GLN A 180 -6.95 -15.37 31.74
CA GLN A 180 -7.84 -14.67 32.67
C GLN A 180 -9.05 -15.53 33.07
N ARG A 181 -9.68 -16.22 32.10
CA ARG A 181 -10.78 -17.14 32.40
C ARG A 181 -10.33 -18.30 33.29
N ALA A 182 -9.14 -18.88 33.02
CA ALA A 182 -8.59 -19.96 33.83
C ALA A 182 -8.21 -19.47 35.23
N PHE A 183 -7.76 -18.24 35.38
CA PHE A 183 -7.49 -17.62 36.68
C PHE A 183 -8.79 -17.44 37.48
N ILE A 184 -9.81 -16.83 36.89
CA ILE A 184 -11.10 -16.61 37.54
C ILE A 184 -11.73 -17.96 37.94
N ALA A 185 -11.68 -18.97 37.07
CA ALA A 185 -12.22 -20.30 37.39
C ALA A 185 -11.52 -20.95 38.61
N ARG A 186 -10.19 -20.79 38.74
CA ARG A 186 -9.45 -21.26 39.94
C ARG A 186 -9.83 -20.48 41.17
N GLU A 187 -9.93 -19.17 41.12
CA GLU A 187 -10.30 -18.34 42.26
C GLU A 187 -11.71 -18.66 42.76
N ILE A 188 -12.67 -18.84 41.85
CA ILE A 188 -14.01 -19.30 42.19
C ILE A 188 -13.95 -20.69 42.86
N HIS A 189 -13.20 -21.61 42.28
CA HIS A 189 -13.06 -22.94 42.83
C HIS A 189 -12.49 -22.93 44.25
N ASP A 190 -11.48 -22.11 44.50
CA ASP A 190 -10.83 -21.99 45.82
C ASP A 190 -11.79 -21.37 46.85
N VAL A 191 -12.53 -20.33 46.49
CA VAL A 191 -13.54 -19.73 47.37
C VAL A 191 -14.66 -20.72 47.68
N VAL A 192 -15.18 -21.43 46.67
CA VAL A 192 -16.26 -22.42 46.86
C VAL A 192 -15.79 -23.59 47.73
N THR A 193 -14.59 -24.10 47.42
CA THR A 193 -14.03 -25.26 48.16
C THR A 193 -13.78 -24.91 49.64
N HIS A 194 -13.22 -23.70 49.89
CA HIS A 194 -13.01 -23.21 51.24
C HIS A 194 -14.31 -23.05 52.01
N SER A 195 -15.31 -22.41 51.38
CA SER A 195 -16.64 -22.19 51.98
C SER A 195 -17.33 -23.51 52.29
N LEU A 196 -17.27 -24.47 51.36
CA LEU A 196 -17.82 -25.79 51.53
C LEU A 196 -17.16 -26.55 52.70
N SER A 197 -15.84 -26.45 52.81
CA SER A 197 -15.09 -27.09 53.92
C SER A 197 -15.48 -26.51 55.28
N VAL A 198 -15.72 -25.19 55.35
CA VAL A 198 -16.20 -24.55 56.59
C VAL A 198 -17.63 -25.00 56.93
N ILE A 199 -18.50 -25.07 55.91
CA ILE A 199 -19.91 -25.53 56.08
C ILE A 199 -19.92 -26.98 56.60
N VAL A 200 -19.13 -27.87 55.99
CA VAL A 200 -19.05 -29.28 56.42
C VAL A 200 -18.52 -29.41 57.85
N ALA A 201 -17.44 -28.67 58.17
CA ALA A 201 -16.89 -28.72 59.53
C ALA A 201 -17.88 -28.19 60.59
N GLN A 202 -18.65 -27.14 60.28
CA GLN A 202 -19.67 -26.63 61.18
C GLN A 202 -20.88 -27.61 61.33
N ALA A 203 -21.27 -28.24 60.21
CA ALA A 203 -22.32 -29.25 60.21
C ALA A 203 -21.92 -30.48 61.05
N ASP A 204 -20.71 -30.98 60.84
CA ASP A 204 -20.19 -32.13 61.65
C ASP A 204 -20.08 -31.77 63.13
N GLY A 205 -19.57 -30.56 63.45
CA GLY A 205 -19.53 -30.11 64.85
C GLY A 205 -20.93 -30.03 65.51
N ALA A 206 -21.94 -29.57 64.78
CA ALA A 206 -23.31 -29.50 65.26
C ALA A 206 -23.94 -30.90 65.49
N LEU A 207 -23.54 -31.91 64.70
CA LEU A 207 -24.03 -33.27 64.86
C LEU A 207 -23.46 -33.96 66.09
N TYR A 208 -22.27 -33.64 66.54
CA TYR A 208 -21.60 -34.27 67.69
C TYR A 208 -21.88 -33.56 69.01
N THR A 209 -22.37 -32.32 69.01
CA THR A 209 -22.67 -31.59 70.24
C THR A 209 -24.13 -31.92 70.71
N LYS A 210 -24.33 -32.01 72.05
CA LYS A 210 -25.66 -32.16 72.65
C LYS A 210 -26.20 -30.83 73.15
N ASP A 211 -25.45 -29.74 72.99
CA ASP A 211 -25.83 -28.41 73.40
C ASP A 211 -26.63 -27.71 72.28
N THR A 212 -27.88 -27.35 72.59
CA THR A 212 -28.81 -26.72 71.67
C THR A 212 -28.35 -25.31 71.21
N GLU A 213 -27.67 -24.60 72.08
CA GLU A 213 -27.18 -23.24 71.82
C GLU A 213 -26.02 -23.28 70.82
N ALA A 214 -25.10 -24.24 71.00
CA ALA A 214 -24.00 -24.49 70.06
C ALA A 214 -24.48 -25.00 68.67
N GLN A 215 -25.55 -25.80 68.62
CA GLN A 215 -26.18 -26.21 67.37
C GLN A 215 -26.77 -25.01 66.58
N GLU A 216 -27.43 -24.12 67.28
CA GLU A 216 -28.05 -22.93 66.67
C GLU A 216 -26.99 -21.95 66.12
N GLU A 217 -25.87 -21.82 66.82
CA GLU A 217 -24.75 -20.99 66.37
C GLU A 217 -24.07 -21.57 65.11
N ALA A 218 -23.86 -22.88 65.08
CA ALA A 218 -23.35 -23.56 63.89
C ALA A 218 -24.27 -23.38 62.67
N LEU A 219 -25.59 -23.51 62.84
CA LEU A 219 -26.58 -23.28 61.73
C LEU A 219 -26.55 -21.82 61.24
N LYS A 220 -26.43 -20.85 62.16
CA LYS A 220 -26.27 -19.43 61.78
C LYS A 220 -24.97 -19.17 61.01
N SER A 221 -23.88 -19.84 61.39
CA SER A 221 -22.58 -19.77 60.70
C SER A 221 -22.67 -20.34 59.29
N ILE A 222 -23.24 -21.54 59.10
CA ILE A 222 -23.51 -22.18 57.81
C ILE A 222 -24.30 -21.26 56.90
N SER A 223 -25.40 -20.69 57.44
CA SER A 223 -26.24 -19.75 56.63
C SER A 223 -25.49 -18.50 56.25
N ARG A 224 -24.63 -17.96 57.08
CA ARG A 224 -23.80 -16.77 56.80
C ARG A 224 -22.80 -17.08 55.71
N VAL A 225 -22.04 -18.16 55.86
CA VAL A 225 -21.03 -18.55 54.87
C VAL A 225 -21.63 -18.86 53.52
N GLY A 226 -22.77 -19.59 53.50
CA GLY A 226 -23.48 -19.89 52.25
C GLY A 226 -23.99 -18.62 51.51
N ARG A 227 -24.45 -17.58 52.22
CA ARG A 227 -24.89 -16.34 51.64
C ARG A 227 -23.74 -15.46 51.12
N THR A 228 -22.57 -15.56 51.75
CA THR A 228 -21.39 -14.73 51.36
C THR A 228 -20.64 -15.36 50.18
N SER A 229 -20.86 -16.65 49.91
CA SER A 229 -20.19 -17.41 48.84
C SER A 229 -20.99 -17.50 47.54
N LEU A 230 -22.24 -16.97 47.50
CA LEU A 230 -23.10 -16.80 46.35
C LEU A 230 -22.99 -15.39 45.77
#